data_bf91e38424f2d692ce78e4bc09da1ce0
#
_entry.id   bf91e38424f2d692ce78e4bc09da1ce0
#
_cell.length_a   1.000
_cell.length_b   1.000
_cell.length_c   1.000
_cell.angle_alpha   90.00
_cell.angle_beta   90.00
_cell.angle_gamma   90.00
#
_symmetry.space_group_name_H-M   'P 1'
#
loop_
_entity.id
_entity.type
_entity.pdbx_description
1 polymer ?
#
loop_
_entity_poly.entity_id
_entity_poly.type
_entity_poly.pdbx_seq_one_letter_code
_entity_poly.pdbx_strand_id
1 'polypeptide(L)'
;MIGKNHQIALVTLAERKSRYILAAQVPGKHALGVTAAVTRLLRPHKGKCYTMTFDNGKKFAEHETIAVELDADIYFAHPCHSWERGLNENSNGLLRQYFHKEMELIGVTQEQVQWAVDRLNHRPRKVLGFRTPFEVFFGKTVRYTKSPLGVALRN
;
A
#
# COMPACT_ATOMS: atom_id res chain seq x y z
N MET A 1 -4.28 4.33 7.01
CA MET A 1 -4.29 5.83 6.97
C MET A 1 -5.73 6.29 7.11
N ILE A 2 -6.00 7.39 7.82
CA ILE A 2 -7.36 7.82 8.17
C ILE A 2 -7.53 9.25 7.66
N GLY A 3 -8.68 9.54 7.02
CA GLY A 3 -9.06 10.89 6.62
C GLY A 3 -9.61 11.72 7.79
N LYS A 4 -9.86 13.00 7.55
CA LYS A 4 -10.60 13.89 8.44
C LYS A 4 -11.99 13.26 8.70
N ASN A 5 -12.59 13.49 9.84
CA ASN A 5 -13.90 12.94 10.26
C ASN A 5 -13.99 11.41 10.46
N HIS A 6 -12.91 10.65 10.28
CA HIS A 6 -12.82 9.22 10.59
C HIS A 6 -13.84 8.28 9.91
N GLN A 7 -14.62 8.77 8.94
CA GLN A 7 -15.68 7.99 8.28
C GLN A 7 -15.14 7.03 7.22
N ILE A 8 -14.05 7.41 6.54
CA ILE A 8 -13.35 6.56 5.57
C ILE A 8 -11.89 6.44 5.96
N ALA A 9 -11.35 5.25 5.81
CA ALA A 9 -9.93 4.99 6.00
C ALA A 9 -9.35 4.30 4.76
N LEU A 10 -8.03 4.46 4.56
CA LEU A 10 -7.27 3.67 3.61
C LEU A 10 -6.53 2.56 4.36
N VAL A 11 -6.79 1.33 3.99
CA VAL A 11 -5.93 0.19 4.32
C VAL A 11 -4.75 0.26 3.36
N THR A 12 -3.54 0.23 3.90
CA THR A 12 -2.29 0.29 3.13
C THR A 12 -1.42 -0.89 3.50
N LEU A 13 -0.90 -1.56 2.50
CA LEU A 13 0.03 -2.67 2.62
C LEU A 13 1.30 -2.32 1.85
N ALA A 14 2.46 -2.69 2.36
CA ALA A 14 3.74 -2.46 1.70
C ALA A 14 4.58 -3.74 1.76
N GLU A 15 4.98 -4.25 0.61
CA GLU A 15 5.87 -5.40 0.52
C GLU A 15 7.33 -4.96 0.81
N ARG A 16 8.00 -5.70 1.69
CA ARG A 16 9.27 -5.25 2.30
C ARG A 16 10.46 -5.23 1.33
N LYS A 17 10.53 -6.18 0.42
CA LYS A 17 11.65 -6.33 -0.52
C LYS A 17 11.53 -5.39 -1.70
N SER A 18 10.37 -5.37 -2.36
CA SER A 18 10.12 -4.58 -3.57
C SER A 18 9.65 -3.17 -3.29
N ARG A 19 9.20 -2.87 -2.05
CA ARG A 19 8.53 -1.60 -1.72
C ARG A 19 7.20 -1.40 -2.44
N TYR A 20 6.61 -2.49 -2.98
CA TYR A 20 5.34 -2.45 -3.68
C TYR A 20 4.21 -2.13 -2.71
N ILE A 21 3.34 -1.21 -3.10
CA ILE A 21 2.26 -0.70 -2.26
C ILE A 21 0.94 -1.19 -2.82
N LEU A 22 0.06 -1.62 -1.94
CA LEU A 22 -1.35 -1.84 -2.20
C LEU A 22 -2.17 -0.95 -1.28
N ALA A 23 -3.29 -0.42 -1.76
CA ALA A 23 -4.21 0.33 -0.92
C ALA A 23 -5.66 0.15 -1.35
N ALA A 24 -6.55 0.18 -0.37
CA ALA A 24 -7.98 0.16 -0.59
C ALA A 24 -8.72 1.05 0.42
N GLN A 25 -9.82 1.62 -0.02
CA GLN A 25 -10.74 2.31 0.88
C GLN A 25 -11.58 1.32 1.68
N VAL A 26 -11.83 1.68 2.92
CA VAL A 26 -12.75 0.97 3.80
C VAL A 26 -13.65 1.98 4.53
N PRO A 27 -14.93 1.66 4.70
CA PRO A 27 -15.82 2.46 5.52
C PRO A 27 -15.41 2.28 6.99
N GLY A 28 -14.96 3.36 7.61
CA GLY A 28 -14.56 3.35 9.01
C GLY A 28 -13.30 2.53 9.32
N LYS A 29 -13.20 2.06 10.56
CA LYS A 29 -12.06 1.27 11.08
C LYS A 29 -12.49 -0.11 11.60
N HIS A 30 -13.64 -0.60 11.15
CA HIS A 30 -14.18 -1.86 11.63
C HIS A 30 -13.32 -3.03 11.14
N ALA A 31 -13.06 -3.99 12.03
CA ALA A 31 -12.19 -5.14 11.75
C ALA A 31 -12.63 -5.91 10.52
N LEU A 32 -13.91 -6.21 10.36
CA LEU A 32 -14.46 -6.92 9.21
C LEU A 32 -14.16 -6.21 7.87
N GLY A 33 -14.32 -4.88 7.82
CA GLY A 33 -14.02 -4.10 6.61
C GLY A 33 -12.54 -4.10 6.26
N VAL A 34 -11.67 -4.04 7.28
CA VAL A 34 -10.22 -4.11 7.11
C VAL A 34 -9.80 -5.50 6.64
N THR A 35 -10.33 -6.56 7.26
CA THR A 35 -10.07 -7.96 6.88
C THR A 35 -10.46 -8.21 5.42
N ALA A 36 -11.68 -7.86 5.02
CA ALA A 36 -12.13 -8.01 3.63
C ALA A 36 -11.25 -7.24 2.63
N ALA A 37 -10.82 -6.02 2.98
CA ALA A 37 -9.95 -5.22 2.13
C ALA A 37 -8.55 -5.84 1.99
N VAL A 38 -7.94 -6.30 3.08
CA VAL A 38 -6.62 -6.97 3.08
C VAL A 38 -6.67 -8.22 2.22
N THR A 39 -7.64 -9.09 2.45
CA THR A 39 -7.82 -10.34 1.69
C THR A 39 -8.03 -10.06 0.20
N ARG A 40 -8.91 -9.11 -0.14
CA ARG A 40 -9.17 -8.72 -1.54
C ARG A 40 -7.90 -8.22 -2.23
N LEU A 41 -7.11 -7.38 -1.56
CA LEU A 41 -5.87 -6.82 -2.11
C LEU A 41 -4.79 -7.89 -2.31
N LEU A 42 -4.69 -8.87 -1.42
CA LEU A 42 -3.63 -9.86 -1.44
C LEU A 42 -4.00 -11.15 -2.16
N ARG A 43 -5.28 -11.44 -2.37
CA ARG A 43 -5.73 -12.65 -3.09
C ARG A 43 -5.04 -12.86 -4.45
N PRO A 44 -4.85 -11.81 -5.31
CA PRO A 44 -4.11 -11.96 -6.56
C PRO A 44 -2.62 -12.27 -6.37
N HIS A 45 -2.11 -12.06 -5.16
CA HIS A 45 -0.69 -12.19 -4.79
C HIS A 45 -0.45 -13.27 -3.74
N LYS A 46 -1.44 -14.15 -3.48
CA LYS A 46 -1.38 -15.19 -2.44
C LYS A 46 -0.07 -15.98 -2.49
N GLY A 47 0.37 -16.40 -3.65
CA GLY A 47 1.62 -17.16 -3.82
C GLY A 47 2.92 -16.40 -3.51
N LYS A 48 2.84 -15.12 -3.16
CA LYS A 48 3.97 -14.27 -2.73
C LYS A 48 3.78 -13.71 -1.32
N CYS A 49 2.67 -14.04 -0.66
CA CYS A 49 2.32 -13.56 0.67
C CYS A 49 2.65 -14.66 1.69
N TYR A 50 3.85 -14.65 2.23
CA TYR A 50 4.29 -15.65 3.21
C TYR A 50 4.05 -15.19 4.65
N THR A 51 4.31 -13.91 4.90
CA THR A 51 4.18 -13.33 6.23
C THR A 51 3.59 -11.93 6.17
N MET A 52 2.84 -11.55 7.20
CA MET A 52 2.32 -10.19 7.35
C MET A 52 2.62 -9.68 8.77
N THR A 53 2.96 -8.40 8.87
CA THR A 53 3.13 -7.72 10.16
C THR A 53 2.08 -6.62 10.31
N PHE A 54 1.27 -6.73 11.34
CA PHE A 54 0.25 -5.75 11.70
C PHE A 54 0.65 -4.93 12.92
N ASP A 55 -0.02 -3.80 13.12
CA ASP A 55 0.00 -3.12 14.40
C ASP A 55 -0.96 -3.80 15.39
N ASN A 56 -0.74 -3.61 16.70
CA ASN A 56 -1.58 -4.18 17.76
C ASN A 56 -2.96 -3.48 17.88
N GLY A 57 -3.49 -2.96 16.77
CA GLY A 57 -4.79 -2.29 16.77
C GLY A 57 -5.97 -3.24 16.71
N LYS A 58 -7.06 -2.91 17.42
CA LYS A 58 -8.32 -3.67 17.44
C LYS A 58 -8.92 -3.94 16.04
N LYS A 59 -8.50 -3.18 15.03
CA LYS A 59 -8.90 -3.34 13.61
C LYS A 59 -8.40 -4.64 12.97
N PHE A 60 -7.45 -5.35 13.59
CA PHE A 60 -6.94 -6.64 13.14
C PHE A 60 -7.38 -7.80 14.04
N ALA A 61 -8.51 -7.65 14.76
CA ALA A 61 -9.07 -8.72 15.60
C ALA A 61 -9.35 -10.00 14.78
N GLU A 62 -9.74 -9.86 13.51
CA GLU A 62 -10.02 -10.97 12.59
C GLU A 62 -8.76 -11.46 11.82
N HIS A 63 -7.58 -11.34 12.40
CA HIS A 63 -6.32 -11.70 11.73
C HIS A 63 -6.23 -13.19 11.40
N GLU A 64 -6.84 -14.07 12.19
CA GLU A 64 -6.88 -15.51 11.94
C GLU A 64 -7.58 -15.84 10.62
N THR A 65 -8.67 -15.14 10.31
CA THR A 65 -9.36 -15.27 9.02
C THR A 65 -8.44 -14.90 7.85
N ILE A 66 -7.67 -13.82 8.00
CA ILE A 66 -6.69 -13.39 6.98
C ILE A 66 -5.60 -14.46 6.82
N ALA A 67 -5.08 -15.01 7.92
CA ALA A 67 -4.06 -16.05 7.91
C ALA A 67 -4.52 -17.28 7.12
N VAL A 68 -5.72 -17.77 7.42
CA VAL A 68 -6.30 -18.96 6.76
C VAL A 68 -6.56 -18.69 5.27
N GLU A 69 -7.20 -17.56 4.93
CA GLU A 69 -7.55 -17.26 3.53
C GLU A 69 -6.32 -17.08 2.65
N LEU A 70 -5.26 -16.47 3.17
CA LEU A 70 -4.06 -16.17 2.42
C LEU A 70 -2.96 -17.22 2.57
N ASP A 71 -3.13 -18.17 3.49
CA ASP A 71 -2.11 -19.16 3.84
C ASP A 71 -0.79 -18.48 4.20
N ALA A 72 -0.87 -17.53 5.14
CA ALA A 72 0.25 -16.68 5.52
C ALA A 72 0.34 -16.51 7.04
N ASP A 73 1.57 -16.47 7.56
CA ASP A 73 1.82 -16.23 8.97
C ASP A 73 1.60 -14.74 9.31
N ILE A 74 0.91 -14.50 10.43
CA ILE A 74 0.65 -13.15 10.91
C ILE A 74 1.44 -12.87 12.17
N TYR A 75 2.13 -11.75 12.15
CA TYR A 75 2.91 -11.21 13.25
C TYR A 75 2.38 -9.85 13.66
N PHE A 76 2.51 -9.52 14.93
CA PHE A 76 2.20 -8.19 15.44
C PHE A 76 3.49 -7.48 15.83
N ALA A 77 3.61 -6.22 15.41
CA ALA A 77 4.75 -5.39 15.77
C ALA A 77 4.80 -5.18 17.29
N HIS A 78 6.00 -5.24 17.86
CA HIS A 78 6.18 -4.97 19.29
C HIS A 78 5.79 -3.52 19.63
N PRO A 79 5.22 -3.28 20.81
CA PRO A 79 5.00 -1.91 21.28
C PRO A 79 6.31 -1.12 21.26
N CYS A 80 6.26 0.14 20.88
CA CYS A 80 7.41 1.04 20.80
C CYS A 80 8.49 0.70 19.77
N HIS A 81 8.33 -0.34 18.96
CA HIS A 81 9.28 -0.71 17.89
C HIS A 81 8.85 -0.13 16.53
N SER A 82 8.92 1.18 16.39
CA SER A 82 8.49 1.89 15.18
C SER A 82 9.24 1.46 13.91
N TRP A 83 10.50 0.99 14.04
CA TRP A 83 11.30 0.52 12.90
C TRP A 83 10.74 -0.74 12.25
N GLU A 84 10.02 -1.60 12.98
CA GLU A 84 9.34 -2.77 12.40
C GLU A 84 8.25 -2.36 11.40
N ARG A 85 7.77 -1.12 11.50
CA ARG A 85 6.74 -0.51 10.67
C ARG A 85 7.23 0.64 9.78
N GLY A 86 8.51 0.98 9.85
CA GLY A 86 9.07 2.14 9.16
C GLY A 86 8.78 2.19 7.67
N LEU A 87 8.70 1.02 7.00
CA LEU A 87 8.30 0.95 5.59
C LEU A 87 6.86 1.37 5.37
N ASN A 88 5.93 0.91 6.21
CA ASN A 88 4.53 1.27 6.08
C ASN A 88 4.31 2.76 6.39
N GLU A 89 5.03 3.31 7.35
CA GLU A 89 5.02 4.73 7.66
C GLU A 89 5.53 5.56 6.49
N ASN A 90 6.65 5.17 5.88
CA ASN A 90 7.18 5.80 4.68
C ASN A 90 6.18 5.72 3.52
N SER A 91 5.56 4.56 3.29
CA SER A 91 4.56 4.37 2.24
C SER A 91 3.32 5.24 2.46
N ASN A 92 2.88 5.37 3.71
CA ASN A 92 1.81 6.28 4.09
C ASN A 92 2.22 7.75 3.86
N GLY A 93 3.47 8.12 4.16
CA GLY A 93 4.01 9.44 3.87
C GLY A 93 3.98 9.78 2.38
N LEU A 94 4.28 8.81 1.52
CA LEU A 94 4.21 8.97 0.07
C LEU A 94 2.75 9.10 -0.42
N LEU A 95 1.83 8.30 0.11
CA LEU A 95 0.40 8.40 -0.22
C LEU A 95 -0.19 9.74 0.24
N ARG A 96 0.34 10.34 1.29
CA ARG A 96 -0.08 11.69 1.74
C ARG A 96 0.27 12.82 0.77
N GLN A 97 1.11 12.59 -0.22
CA GLN A 97 1.33 13.53 -1.32
C GLN A 97 0.06 13.65 -2.21
N TYR A 98 -0.79 12.62 -2.22
CA TYR A 98 -2.04 12.57 -2.96
C TYR A 98 -3.27 12.77 -2.05
N PHE A 99 -3.20 12.26 -0.84
CA PHE A 99 -4.30 12.27 0.14
C PHE A 99 -3.81 12.91 1.44
N HIS A 100 -3.93 14.23 1.54
CA HIS A 100 -3.47 15.01 2.69
C HIS A 100 -4.17 14.57 3.99
N LYS A 101 -3.52 14.81 5.14
CA LYS A 101 -4.03 14.38 6.44
C LYS A 101 -5.40 14.96 6.78
N GLU A 102 -5.64 16.20 6.35
CA GLU A 102 -6.87 16.94 6.60
C GLU A 102 -7.93 16.77 5.50
N MET A 103 -7.61 15.99 4.46
CA MET A 103 -8.52 15.73 3.36
C MET A 103 -9.65 14.79 3.81
N GLU A 104 -10.87 15.12 3.44
CA GLU A 104 -12.00 14.22 3.56
C GLU A 104 -11.91 13.14 2.47
N LEU A 105 -11.82 11.88 2.90
CA LEU A 105 -11.72 10.77 1.96
C LEU A 105 -13.08 10.34 1.38
N ILE A 106 -14.18 10.94 1.81
CA ILE A 106 -15.55 10.60 1.34
C ILE A 106 -15.69 10.82 -0.16
N GLY A 107 -15.11 11.87 -0.72
CA GLY A 107 -15.16 12.19 -2.15
C GLY A 107 -14.09 11.48 -2.99
N VAL A 108 -13.20 10.72 -2.37
CA VAL A 108 -12.14 9.99 -3.09
C VAL A 108 -12.70 8.65 -3.55
N THR A 109 -12.53 8.32 -4.83
CA THR A 109 -12.93 7.02 -5.36
C THR A 109 -11.83 5.98 -5.26
N GLN A 110 -12.19 4.70 -5.34
CA GLN A 110 -11.20 3.62 -5.35
C GLN A 110 -10.25 3.71 -6.57
N GLU A 111 -10.74 4.21 -7.70
CA GLU A 111 -9.94 4.44 -8.91
C GLU A 111 -8.88 5.52 -8.68
N GLN A 112 -9.21 6.58 -7.96
CA GLN A 112 -8.25 7.62 -7.58
C GLN A 112 -7.17 7.07 -6.64
N VAL A 113 -7.56 6.20 -5.70
CA VAL A 113 -6.62 5.50 -4.83
C VAL A 113 -5.68 4.61 -5.65
N GLN A 114 -6.23 3.82 -6.58
CA GLN A 114 -5.45 2.96 -7.45
C GLN A 114 -4.51 3.76 -8.34
N TRP A 115 -4.97 4.85 -8.93
CA TRP A 115 -4.13 5.73 -9.72
C TRP A 115 -2.92 6.27 -8.93
N ALA A 116 -3.13 6.71 -7.70
CA ALA A 116 -2.04 7.19 -6.83
C ALA A 116 -1.05 6.07 -6.49
N VAL A 117 -1.56 4.87 -6.18
CA VAL A 117 -0.76 3.67 -5.90
C VAL A 117 0.07 3.27 -7.11
N ASP A 118 -0.52 3.28 -8.31
CA ASP A 118 0.17 2.93 -9.56
C ASP A 118 1.31 3.91 -9.85
N ARG A 119 1.10 5.21 -9.66
CA ARG A 119 2.18 6.20 -9.81
C ARG A 119 3.33 5.96 -8.83
N LEU A 120 3.04 5.60 -7.59
CA LEU A 120 4.06 5.29 -6.58
C LEU A 120 4.80 3.99 -6.91
N ASN A 121 4.10 2.98 -7.41
CA ASN A 121 4.67 1.68 -7.79
C ASN A 121 5.51 1.75 -9.07
N HIS A 122 5.26 2.71 -9.94
CA HIS A 122 6.06 2.95 -11.15
C HIS A 122 7.13 4.05 -11.00
N ARG A 123 7.29 4.59 -9.79
CA ARG A 123 8.34 5.58 -9.50
C ARG A 123 9.66 4.87 -9.15
N PRO A 124 10.77 5.11 -9.88
CA PRO A 124 12.07 4.53 -9.55
C PRO A 124 12.52 4.86 -8.12
N ARG A 125 13.13 3.89 -7.45
CA ARG A 125 13.60 4.03 -6.08
C ARG A 125 15.11 3.78 -6.00
N LYS A 126 15.84 4.71 -5.38
CA LYS A 126 17.29 4.57 -5.19
C LYS A 126 17.63 3.26 -4.44
N VAL A 127 16.85 2.92 -3.42
CA VAL A 127 17.04 1.69 -2.62
C VAL A 127 16.83 0.39 -3.43
N LEU A 128 16.20 0.47 -4.59
CA LEU A 128 15.99 -0.65 -5.52
C LEU A 128 16.95 -0.61 -6.73
N GLY A 129 18.04 0.15 -6.63
CA GLY A 129 18.96 0.36 -7.76
C GLY A 129 18.28 1.08 -8.92
N PHE A 130 17.45 2.08 -8.61
CA PHE A 130 16.64 2.87 -9.55
C PHE A 130 15.57 2.09 -10.31
N ARG A 131 15.34 0.83 -9.97
CA ARG A 131 14.16 0.11 -10.46
C ARG A 131 12.90 0.58 -9.74
N THR A 132 11.76 0.33 -10.36
CA THR A 132 10.46 0.62 -9.76
C THR A 132 10.02 -0.52 -8.82
N PRO A 133 9.19 -0.25 -7.81
CA PRO A 133 8.52 -1.29 -7.02
C PRO A 133 7.82 -2.34 -7.88
N PHE A 134 7.14 -1.92 -8.95
CA PHE A 134 6.47 -2.80 -9.89
C PHE A 134 7.43 -3.80 -10.54
N GLU A 135 8.56 -3.31 -11.08
CA GLU A 135 9.57 -4.17 -11.72
C GLU A 135 10.12 -5.22 -10.77
N VAL A 136 10.41 -4.82 -9.53
CA VAL A 136 10.98 -5.74 -8.54
C VAL A 136 9.94 -6.76 -8.06
N PHE A 137 8.70 -6.34 -7.84
CA PHE A 137 7.63 -7.21 -7.35
C PHE A 137 7.21 -8.26 -8.38
N PHE A 138 7.08 -7.87 -9.64
CA PHE A 138 6.66 -8.77 -10.72
C PHE A 138 7.83 -9.46 -11.44
N GLY A 139 9.09 -9.07 -11.16
CA GLY A 139 10.26 -9.58 -11.87
C GLY A 139 10.29 -9.17 -13.34
N LYS A 140 9.69 -8.01 -13.67
CA LYS A 140 9.59 -7.49 -15.03
C LYS A 140 10.50 -6.27 -15.18
N THR A 141 10.97 -6.03 -16.41
CA THR A 141 11.64 -4.78 -16.77
C THR A 141 10.69 -3.92 -17.57
N VAL A 142 10.42 -2.70 -17.08
CA VAL A 142 9.61 -1.74 -17.81
C VAL A 142 10.54 -0.97 -18.75
N ARG A 143 10.34 -1.11 -20.05
CA ARG A 143 11.02 -0.28 -21.04
C ARG A 143 10.22 0.99 -21.23
N TYR A 144 10.76 2.10 -20.74
CA TYR A 144 10.22 3.41 -21.04
C TYR A 144 10.56 3.75 -22.49
N THR A 145 9.63 3.59 -23.40
CA THR A 145 9.78 4.14 -24.74
C THR A 145 9.79 5.66 -24.63
N LYS A 146 10.87 6.30 -25.07
CA LYS A 146 10.87 7.74 -25.25
C LYS A 146 9.70 8.06 -26.18
N SER A 147 8.76 8.88 -25.74
CA SER A 147 7.75 9.43 -26.63
C SER A 147 8.46 10.13 -27.78
N PRO A 148 8.12 9.86 -29.05
CA PRO A 148 8.74 10.54 -30.17
C PRO A 148 8.40 12.04 -30.24
N LEU A 149 7.44 12.49 -29.44
CA LEU A 149 7.13 13.91 -29.28
C LEU A 149 8.14 14.52 -28.29
N GLY A 150 9.25 14.99 -28.83
CA GLY A 150 10.21 15.82 -28.11
C GLY A 150 9.54 17.09 -27.63
N VAL A 151 9.14 17.09 -26.35
CA VAL A 151 8.95 18.32 -25.63
C VAL A 151 10.35 18.81 -25.28
N ALA A 152 10.96 19.54 -26.19
CA ALA A 152 12.09 20.37 -25.84
C ALA A 152 11.58 21.39 -24.82
N LEU A 153 12.07 21.28 -23.58
CA LEU A 153 11.99 22.38 -22.64
C LEU A 153 12.77 23.53 -23.27
N ARG A 154 12.07 24.48 -23.87
CA ARG A 154 12.66 25.78 -24.20
C ARG A 154 12.94 26.49 -22.89
N ASN A 155 14.22 26.76 -22.65
CA ASN A 155 14.67 27.72 -21.63
C ASN A 155 14.08 29.09 -21.92
#